data_8005aa4645af46bafa2d03452b21697b
#
_entry.id   8005aa4645af46bafa2d03452b21697b
#
_cell.length_a   1.000
_cell.length_b   1.000
_cell.length_c   1.000
_cell.angle_alpha   90.00
_cell.angle_beta   90.00
_cell.angle_gamma   90.00
#
_symmetry.space_group_name_H-M   'P 1'
#
loop_
_entity.id
_entity.type
_entity.pdbx_description
1 polymer ?
#
loop_
_entity_poly.entity_id
_entity_poly.type
_entity_poly.pdbx_seq_one_letter_code
_entity_poly.pdbx_strand_id
1 'polypeptide(L)'
;PEAFLVEGIAGDLADIVVVVPPGADPHGFEPSPATMQAVSEADLYLAVGLPFEEQWLPRIEGSAPGLAVARIDSGLVRTPDGDPHVWLSPDMMRILAVNTERLLRRMAPADSAAFGEGLAGTLAVIDSTDARVSSILEGCEGATFVALHPAYAYFAREYSLVQVALEVEGAEPTPVQLSEIVEAARAGSSRIVIVSPGFSTGAAEALSIELGFEPRPHDQLSRDWPGCMTELASLIAGEE
;
A
#
# COMPACT_ATOMS: atom_id res chain seq x y z
N PRO A 1 0.92 -0.14 6.09
CA PRO A 1 0.55 -1.59 5.93
C PRO A 1 1.46 -2.52 6.73
N GLU A 2 2.78 -2.28 6.80
CA GLU A 2 3.73 -3.14 7.51
C GLU A 2 3.44 -3.19 9.02
N ALA A 3 2.95 -2.09 9.61
CA ALA A 3 2.55 -2.05 11.01
C ALA A 3 1.44 -3.08 11.32
N PHE A 4 0.47 -3.27 10.42
CA PHE A 4 -0.55 -4.31 10.54
C PHE A 4 0.08 -5.71 10.69
N LEU A 5 1.12 -6.00 9.90
CA LEU A 5 1.82 -7.30 9.97
C LEU A 5 2.53 -7.49 11.30
N VAL A 6 3.28 -6.47 11.74
CA VAL A 6 4.04 -6.57 13.01
C VAL A 6 3.09 -6.67 14.19
N GLU A 7 2.00 -5.89 14.21
CA GLU A 7 0.97 -5.95 15.26
C GLU A 7 0.30 -7.32 15.34
N GLY A 8 -0.10 -7.85 14.19
CA GLY A 8 -0.75 -9.15 14.13
C GLY A 8 0.17 -10.31 14.52
N ILE A 9 1.46 -10.23 14.17
CA ILE A 9 2.44 -11.30 14.39
C ILE A 9 3.08 -11.20 15.78
N ALA A 10 3.48 -10.00 16.22
CA ALA A 10 4.23 -9.82 17.47
C ALA A 10 3.38 -9.30 18.63
N GLY A 11 2.22 -8.67 18.36
CA GLY A 11 1.41 -8.07 19.43
C GLY A 11 2.24 -7.13 20.31
N ASP A 12 2.12 -7.31 21.63
CA ASP A 12 2.84 -6.52 22.63
C ASP A 12 4.34 -6.87 22.77
N LEU A 13 4.85 -7.81 21.95
CA LEU A 13 6.28 -8.20 21.95
C LEU A 13 7.14 -7.26 21.12
N ALA A 14 6.55 -6.30 20.38
CA ALA A 14 7.27 -5.33 19.58
C ALA A 14 6.69 -3.92 19.72
N ASP A 15 7.55 -2.94 19.94
CA ASP A 15 7.21 -1.53 19.80
C ASP A 15 7.37 -1.09 18.34
N ILE A 16 6.38 -0.39 17.78
CA ILE A 16 6.33 -0.06 16.36
C ILE A 16 6.49 1.44 16.14
N VAL A 17 7.48 1.80 15.34
CA VAL A 17 7.66 3.15 14.81
C VAL A 17 7.28 3.17 13.34
N VAL A 18 6.25 3.96 12.99
CA VAL A 18 5.85 4.18 11.60
C VAL A 18 6.63 5.37 11.04
N VAL A 19 7.45 5.15 10.03
CA VAL A 19 8.34 6.18 9.47
C VAL A 19 7.57 7.19 8.64
N VAL A 20 6.70 6.73 7.74
CA VAL A 20 5.83 7.59 6.93
C VAL A 20 4.50 7.77 7.68
N PRO A 21 4.20 8.96 8.20
CA PRO A 21 2.97 9.18 8.96
C PRO A 21 1.74 9.13 8.05
N PRO A 22 0.54 8.85 8.62
CA PRO A 22 -0.72 8.88 7.87
C PRO A 22 -0.90 10.20 7.10
N GLY A 23 -1.35 10.11 5.86
CA GLY A 23 -1.61 11.26 5.00
C GLY A 23 -0.37 11.89 4.35
N ALA A 24 0.82 11.34 4.54
CA ALA A 24 2.02 11.79 3.82
C ALA A 24 2.16 11.05 2.49
N ASP A 25 2.74 11.74 1.50
CA ASP A 25 3.17 11.11 0.25
C ASP A 25 4.48 10.35 0.47
N PRO A 26 4.50 9.01 0.33
CA PRO A 26 5.71 8.22 0.55
C PRO A 26 6.80 8.43 -0.52
N HIS A 27 6.46 8.97 -1.69
CA HIS A 27 7.44 9.18 -2.77
C HIS A 27 8.35 10.39 -2.48
N GLY A 28 7.78 11.47 -1.95
CA GLY A 28 8.50 12.70 -1.60
C GLY A 28 8.80 12.86 -0.12
N PHE A 29 8.62 11.81 0.69
CA PHE A 29 8.75 11.90 2.15
C PHE A 29 10.19 12.16 2.60
N GLU A 30 10.34 13.16 3.45
CA GLU A 30 11.59 13.45 4.15
C GLU A 30 11.39 13.26 5.67
N PRO A 31 12.09 12.27 6.28
CA PRO A 31 11.97 12.03 7.71
C PRO A 31 12.39 13.23 8.56
N SER A 32 11.59 13.58 9.56
CA SER A 32 11.96 14.60 10.53
C SER A 32 13.16 14.13 11.39
N PRO A 33 13.90 15.06 12.04
CA PRO A 33 14.95 14.70 13.00
C PRO A 33 14.45 13.77 14.11
N ALA A 34 13.21 13.94 14.58
CA ALA A 34 12.61 13.07 15.59
C ALA A 34 12.33 11.67 15.04
N THR A 35 11.85 11.55 13.79
CA THR A 35 11.69 10.27 13.10
C THR A 35 13.04 9.56 12.95
N MET A 36 14.07 10.29 12.52
CA MET A 36 15.42 9.74 12.37
C MET A 36 16.01 9.27 13.70
N GLN A 37 15.74 9.99 14.79
CA GLN A 37 16.14 9.55 16.13
C GLN A 37 15.43 8.25 16.51
N ALA A 38 14.10 8.18 16.36
CA ALA A 38 13.34 6.98 16.68
C ALA A 38 13.81 5.76 15.88
N VAL A 39 14.10 5.95 14.57
CA VAL A 39 14.66 4.89 13.72
C VAL A 39 16.05 4.46 14.19
N SER A 40 16.90 5.39 14.66
CA SER A 40 18.24 5.07 15.14
C SER A 40 18.26 4.26 16.46
N GLU A 41 17.16 4.28 17.21
CA GLU A 41 16.95 3.54 18.45
C GLU A 41 16.27 2.18 18.22
N ALA A 42 15.80 1.91 17.00
CA ALA A 42 15.13 0.66 16.65
C ALA A 42 16.13 -0.49 16.43
N ASP A 43 15.66 -1.72 16.66
CA ASP A 43 16.45 -2.95 16.44
C ASP A 43 16.33 -3.43 14.98
N LEU A 44 15.17 -3.19 14.33
CA LEU A 44 14.85 -3.70 13.00
C LEU A 44 14.08 -2.66 12.19
N TYR A 45 14.50 -2.44 10.94
CA TYR A 45 13.77 -1.71 9.92
C TYR A 45 13.24 -2.69 8.87
N LEU A 46 11.93 -2.71 8.68
CA LEU A 46 11.27 -3.51 7.65
C LEU A 46 11.09 -2.67 6.38
N ALA A 47 11.78 -3.05 5.32
CA ALA A 47 11.74 -2.36 4.04
C ALA A 47 10.90 -3.13 3.02
N VAL A 48 10.13 -2.41 2.21
CA VAL A 48 9.36 -2.95 1.08
C VAL A 48 9.85 -2.45 -0.29
N GLY A 49 10.91 -1.64 -0.31
CA GLY A 49 11.51 -1.09 -1.53
C GLY A 49 10.72 0.08 -2.11
N LEU A 50 10.32 0.98 -1.25
CA LEU A 50 9.80 2.29 -1.64
C LEU A 50 10.94 3.18 -2.19
N PRO A 51 10.67 4.07 -3.14
CA PRO A 51 11.69 5.00 -3.66
C PRO A 51 12.37 5.83 -2.57
N PHE A 52 11.62 6.27 -1.55
CA PHE A 52 12.20 7.00 -0.42
C PHE A 52 13.20 6.15 0.37
N GLU A 53 13.01 4.85 0.49
CA GLU A 53 13.92 3.94 1.17
C GLU A 53 15.27 3.87 0.45
N GLU A 54 15.28 3.86 -0.88
CA GLU A 54 16.53 3.88 -1.67
C GLU A 54 17.38 5.13 -1.37
N GLN A 55 16.71 6.25 -1.13
CA GLN A 55 17.36 7.52 -0.80
C GLN A 55 17.84 7.58 0.66
N TRP A 56 17.04 7.07 1.60
CA TRP A 56 17.25 7.29 3.03
C TRP A 56 17.92 6.13 3.74
N LEU A 57 17.72 4.87 3.33
CA LEU A 57 18.34 3.71 4.00
C LEU A 57 19.86 3.81 4.12
N PRO A 58 20.64 4.24 3.11
CA PRO A 58 22.09 4.38 3.28
C PRO A 58 22.48 5.39 4.37
N ARG A 59 21.67 6.43 4.57
CA ARG A 59 21.89 7.43 5.63
C ARG A 59 21.50 6.89 6.99
N ILE A 60 20.39 6.16 7.06
CA ILE A 60 19.87 5.50 8.26
C ILE A 60 20.91 4.48 8.76
N GLU A 61 21.38 3.58 7.90
CA GLU A 61 22.39 2.57 8.24
C GLU A 61 23.71 3.21 8.69
N GLY A 62 24.12 4.31 8.06
CA GLY A 62 25.32 5.06 8.43
C GLY A 62 25.23 5.74 9.80
N SER A 63 24.02 6.09 10.25
CA SER A 63 23.78 6.76 11.55
C SER A 63 23.38 5.81 12.67
N ALA A 64 22.92 4.61 12.35
CA ALA A 64 22.40 3.60 13.29
C ALA A 64 23.07 2.23 13.05
N PRO A 65 24.35 2.06 13.43
CA PRO A 65 25.10 0.82 13.13
C PRO A 65 24.57 -0.44 13.83
N GLY A 66 23.65 -0.29 14.78
CA GLY A 66 22.98 -1.40 15.46
C GLY A 66 21.64 -1.81 14.80
N LEU A 67 21.10 -1.02 13.89
CA LEU A 67 19.86 -1.27 13.23
C LEU A 67 20.01 -2.37 12.18
N ALA A 68 19.21 -3.42 12.26
CA ALA A 68 19.09 -4.40 11.20
C ALA A 68 18.10 -3.89 10.14
N VAL A 69 18.52 -3.77 8.89
CA VAL A 69 17.62 -3.44 7.76
C VAL A 69 17.32 -4.71 6.99
N ALA A 70 16.05 -5.00 6.78
CA ALA A 70 15.63 -6.22 6.09
C ALA A 70 14.45 -5.98 5.13
N ARG A 71 14.55 -6.56 3.93
CA ARG A 71 13.50 -6.54 2.89
C ARG A 71 12.48 -7.64 3.18
N ILE A 72 11.22 -7.24 3.43
CA ILE A 72 10.11 -8.20 3.60
C ILE A 72 9.46 -8.60 2.29
N ASP A 73 9.69 -7.87 1.21
CA ASP A 73 9.23 -8.19 -0.15
C ASP A 73 10.11 -9.22 -0.88
N SER A 74 11.06 -9.83 -0.18
CA SER A 74 11.93 -10.86 -0.75
C SER A 74 11.12 -12.05 -1.29
N GLY A 75 11.36 -12.41 -2.55
CA GLY A 75 10.64 -13.49 -3.24
C GLY A 75 9.37 -13.04 -3.97
N LEU A 76 8.97 -11.77 -3.88
CA LEU A 76 7.91 -11.22 -4.70
C LEU A 76 8.40 -10.94 -6.13
N VAL A 77 7.51 -11.20 -7.09
CA VAL A 77 7.71 -10.80 -8.49
C VAL A 77 6.90 -9.53 -8.73
N ARG A 78 7.59 -8.42 -8.86
CA ARG A 78 6.97 -7.13 -9.17
C ARG A 78 6.61 -7.03 -10.66
N THR A 79 5.77 -6.06 -10.97
CA THR A 79 5.51 -5.63 -12.35
C THR A 79 6.81 -5.17 -13.03
N PRO A 80 6.89 -5.18 -14.38
CA PRO A 80 8.13 -4.79 -15.10
C PRO A 80 8.62 -3.37 -14.81
N ASP A 81 7.72 -2.46 -14.45
CA ASP A 81 7.98 -1.08 -14.02
C ASP A 81 8.40 -0.95 -12.55
N GLY A 82 8.38 -2.08 -11.81
CA GLY A 82 8.86 -2.12 -10.44
C GLY A 82 7.89 -1.54 -9.40
N ASP A 83 6.58 -1.51 -9.70
CA ASP A 83 5.54 -0.98 -8.80
C ASP A 83 5.76 -1.43 -7.34
N PRO A 84 5.92 -0.51 -6.39
CA PRO A 84 6.20 -0.85 -4.99
C PRO A 84 4.95 -1.23 -4.18
N HIS A 85 3.72 -0.99 -4.67
CA HIS A 85 2.47 -1.07 -3.90
C HIS A 85 1.98 -2.51 -3.65
N VAL A 86 2.91 -3.40 -3.31
CA VAL A 86 2.70 -4.86 -3.16
C VAL A 86 1.69 -5.21 -2.06
N TRP A 87 1.51 -4.33 -1.06
CA TRP A 87 0.55 -4.55 0.04
C TRP A 87 -0.92 -4.45 -0.39
N LEU A 88 -1.21 -3.96 -1.61
CA LEU A 88 -2.57 -3.92 -2.17
C LEU A 88 -2.97 -5.22 -2.89
N SER A 89 -2.21 -6.29 -2.70
CA SER A 89 -2.56 -7.66 -3.10
C SER A 89 -2.54 -8.58 -1.88
N PRO A 90 -3.65 -9.26 -1.54
CA PRO A 90 -3.67 -10.26 -0.47
C PRO A 90 -2.63 -11.38 -0.67
N ASP A 91 -2.41 -11.84 -1.91
CA ASP A 91 -1.41 -12.86 -2.22
C ASP A 91 0.00 -12.41 -1.86
N MET A 92 0.35 -11.16 -2.21
CA MET A 92 1.64 -10.59 -1.85
C MET A 92 1.73 -10.32 -0.35
N MET A 93 0.64 -9.86 0.28
CA MET A 93 0.58 -9.59 1.73
C MET A 93 0.84 -10.86 2.56
N ARG A 94 0.39 -12.03 2.10
CA ARG A 94 0.72 -13.32 2.72
C ARG A 94 2.25 -13.58 2.73
N ILE A 95 2.93 -13.25 1.64
CA ILE A 95 4.39 -13.40 1.54
C ILE A 95 5.10 -12.41 2.46
N LEU A 96 4.64 -11.16 2.50
CA LEU A 96 5.15 -10.14 3.43
C LEU A 96 4.99 -10.61 4.89
N ALA A 97 3.85 -11.17 5.26
CA ALA A 97 3.59 -11.71 6.60
C ALA A 97 4.58 -12.83 6.99
N VAL A 98 4.78 -13.80 6.10
CA VAL A 98 5.73 -14.91 6.31
C VAL A 98 7.17 -14.41 6.44
N ASN A 99 7.55 -13.43 5.62
CA ASN A 99 8.89 -12.85 5.70
C ASN A 99 9.09 -12.04 6.99
N THR A 100 8.08 -11.28 7.41
CA THR A 100 8.09 -10.52 8.67
C THR A 100 8.26 -11.45 9.86
N GLU A 101 7.48 -12.51 9.95
CA GLU A 101 7.59 -13.51 11.04
C GLU A 101 8.99 -14.15 11.07
N ARG A 102 9.53 -14.51 9.92
CA ARG A 102 10.88 -15.08 9.83
C ARG A 102 11.95 -14.13 10.37
N LEU A 103 11.80 -12.83 10.12
CA LEU A 103 12.71 -11.82 10.65
C LEU A 103 12.56 -11.65 12.15
N LEU A 104 11.34 -11.54 12.66
CA LEU A 104 11.05 -11.43 14.07
C LEU A 104 11.62 -12.64 14.87
N ARG A 105 11.47 -13.85 14.34
CA ARG A 105 12.10 -15.04 14.95
C ARG A 105 13.63 -14.97 15.02
N ARG A 106 14.27 -14.35 14.04
CA ARG A 106 15.74 -14.16 14.08
C ARG A 106 16.15 -13.15 15.12
N MET A 107 15.35 -12.08 15.31
CA MET A 107 15.60 -11.03 16.29
C MET A 107 15.32 -11.51 17.73
N ALA A 108 14.23 -12.22 17.94
CA ALA A 108 13.81 -12.71 19.25
C ALA A 108 13.47 -14.23 19.19
N PRO A 109 14.48 -15.13 19.17
CA PRO A 109 14.25 -16.57 19.05
C PRO A 109 13.44 -17.19 20.20
N ALA A 110 13.49 -16.57 21.38
CA ALA A 110 12.74 -17.03 22.55
C ALA A 110 11.22 -16.95 22.34
N ASP A 111 10.76 -15.99 21.54
CA ASP A 111 9.35 -15.71 21.29
C ASP A 111 8.81 -16.39 20.01
N SER A 112 9.60 -17.29 19.41
CA SER A 112 9.29 -17.94 18.14
C SER A 112 7.93 -18.65 18.09
N ALA A 113 7.47 -19.21 19.21
CA ALA A 113 6.16 -19.86 19.29
C ALA A 113 5.03 -18.83 19.17
N ALA A 114 5.13 -17.72 19.89
CA ALA A 114 4.16 -16.64 19.86
C ALA A 114 4.08 -16.01 18.46
N PHE A 115 5.23 -15.77 17.81
CA PHE A 115 5.25 -15.26 16.41
C PHE A 115 4.60 -16.23 15.41
N GLY A 116 4.78 -17.55 15.61
CA GLY A 116 4.11 -18.55 14.78
C GLY A 116 2.59 -18.56 14.95
N GLU A 117 2.09 -18.41 16.17
CA GLU A 117 0.66 -18.27 16.46
C GLU A 117 0.11 -16.94 15.89
N GLY A 118 0.83 -15.85 16.08
CA GLY A 118 0.49 -14.53 15.52
C GLY A 118 0.45 -14.54 13.99
N LEU A 119 1.41 -15.20 13.34
CA LEU A 119 1.38 -15.36 11.87
C LEU A 119 0.12 -16.11 11.41
N ALA A 120 -0.23 -17.21 12.09
CA ALA A 120 -1.43 -17.97 11.73
C ALA A 120 -2.70 -17.11 11.85
N GLY A 121 -2.81 -16.29 12.91
CA GLY A 121 -3.88 -15.32 13.08
C GLY A 121 -3.90 -14.25 11.99
N THR A 122 -2.73 -13.68 11.68
CA THR A 122 -2.60 -12.64 10.64
C THR A 122 -2.98 -13.17 9.25
N LEU A 123 -2.53 -14.38 8.91
CA LEU A 123 -2.91 -15.02 7.65
C LEU A 123 -4.42 -15.27 7.57
N ALA A 124 -5.06 -15.69 8.65
CA ALA A 124 -6.51 -15.87 8.68
C ALA A 124 -7.27 -14.53 8.48
N VAL A 125 -6.75 -13.41 9.01
CA VAL A 125 -7.30 -12.07 8.74
C VAL A 125 -7.13 -11.69 7.27
N ILE A 126 -5.95 -11.93 6.68
CA ILE A 126 -5.70 -11.67 5.26
C ILE A 126 -6.67 -12.49 4.39
N ASP A 127 -6.83 -13.78 4.67
CA ASP A 127 -7.73 -14.68 3.92
C ASP A 127 -9.20 -14.25 4.03
N SER A 128 -9.64 -13.85 5.22
CA SER A 128 -11.01 -13.37 5.42
C SER A 128 -11.26 -12.03 4.73
N THR A 129 -10.26 -11.16 4.68
CA THR A 129 -10.32 -9.89 3.95
C THR A 129 -10.42 -10.11 2.45
N ASP A 130 -9.58 -10.99 1.89
CA ASP A 130 -9.59 -11.38 0.49
C ASP A 130 -10.95 -11.95 0.06
N ALA A 131 -11.50 -12.89 0.86
CA ALA A 131 -12.83 -13.44 0.61
C ALA A 131 -13.93 -12.35 0.64
N ARG A 132 -13.82 -11.39 1.57
CA ARG A 132 -14.77 -10.28 1.65
C ARG A 132 -14.65 -9.34 0.45
N VAL A 133 -13.44 -8.95 0.06
CA VAL A 133 -13.19 -8.12 -1.14
C VAL A 133 -13.73 -8.81 -2.40
N SER A 134 -13.44 -10.11 -2.56
CA SER A 134 -13.97 -10.91 -3.67
C SER A 134 -15.50 -10.91 -3.71
N SER A 135 -16.15 -11.00 -2.54
CA SER A 135 -17.62 -10.94 -2.45
C SER A 135 -18.19 -9.58 -2.81
N ILE A 136 -17.54 -8.47 -2.38
CA ILE A 136 -17.95 -7.11 -2.73
C ILE A 136 -17.81 -6.87 -4.23
N LEU A 137 -16.77 -7.40 -4.84
CA LEU A 137 -16.46 -7.21 -6.26
C LEU A 137 -17.11 -8.27 -7.18
N GLU A 138 -17.98 -9.14 -6.63
CA GLU A 138 -18.71 -10.12 -7.46
C GLU A 138 -19.52 -9.43 -8.57
N GLY A 139 -19.23 -9.78 -9.82
CA GLY A 139 -19.83 -9.15 -10.99
C GLY A 139 -19.18 -7.84 -11.45
N CYS A 140 -18.07 -7.44 -10.85
CA CYS A 140 -17.30 -6.25 -11.25
C CYS A 140 -16.11 -6.59 -12.18
N GLU A 141 -15.98 -7.84 -12.67
CA GLU A 141 -14.87 -8.23 -13.54
C GLU A 141 -14.82 -7.35 -14.80
N GLY A 142 -13.63 -6.81 -15.08
CA GLY A 142 -13.41 -5.85 -16.17
C GLY A 142 -13.87 -4.43 -15.86
N ALA A 143 -14.40 -4.17 -14.66
CA ALA A 143 -14.76 -2.82 -14.26
C ALA A 143 -13.53 -1.91 -14.24
N THR A 144 -13.71 -0.71 -14.80
CA THR A 144 -12.65 0.31 -14.83
C THR A 144 -12.90 1.35 -13.76
N PHE A 145 -11.88 1.68 -13.01
CA PHE A 145 -11.90 2.77 -12.03
C PHE A 145 -10.74 3.74 -12.25
N VAL A 146 -10.93 4.99 -11.85
CA VAL A 146 -9.92 6.04 -11.99
C VAL A 146 -9.24 6.29 -10.64
N ALA A 147 -7.92 6.38 -10.66
CA ALA A 147 -7.12 6.76 -9.50
C ALA A 147 -6.18 7.92 -9.86
N LEU A 148 -5.98 8.86 -8.93
CA LEU A 148 -5.02 9.92 -9.12
C LEU A 148 -3.61 9.33 -9.27
N HIS A 149 -3.17 8.55 -8.29
CA HIS A 149 -1.87 7.89 -8.23
C HIS A 149 -1.99 6.41 -8.65
N PRO A 150 -1.02 5.84 -9.42
CA PRO A 150 -1.10 4.48 -9.97
C PRO A 150 -0.78 3.37 -8.94
N ALA A 151 -1.34 3.44 -7.74
CA ALA A 151 -1.01 2.52 -6.65
C ALA A 151 -1.70 1.15 -6.73
N TYR A 152 -2.79 1.04 -7.47
CA TYR A 152 -3.73 -0.08 -7.32
C TYR A 152 -3.59 -1.17 -8.38
N ALA A 153 -2.46 -1.24 -9.10
CA ALA A 153 -2.28 -2.19 -10.19
C ALA A 153 -2.31 -3.66 -9.74
N TYR A 154 -1.75 -3.96 -8.56
CA TYR A 154 -1.80 -5.33 -8.01
C TYR A 154 -3.22 -5.71 -7.59
N PHE A 155 -3.95 -4.80 -6.93
CA PHE A 155 -5.37 -4.99 -6.58
C PHE A 155 -6.21 -5.20 -7.85
N ALA A 156 -6.07 -4.34 -8.84
CA ALA A 156 -6.80 -4.44 -10.09
C ALA A 156 -6.55 -5.79 -10.79
N ARG A 157 -5.29 -6.23 -10.85
CA ARG A 157 -4.92 -7.52 -11.43
C ARG A 157 -5.54 -8.69 -10.68
N GLU A 158 -5.51 -8.68 -9.34
CA GLU A 158 -5.99 -9.78 -8.50
C GLU A 158 -7.50 -9.98 -8.63
N TYR A 159 -8.25 -8.88 -8.73
CA TYR A 159 -9.71 -8.93 -8.84
C TYR A 159 -10.24 -8.68 -10.27
N SER A 160 -9.37 -8.83 -11.29
CA SER A 160 -9.75 -8.69 -12.72
C SER A 160 -10.39 -7.33 -13.05
N LEU A 161 -9.90 -6.26 -12.42
CA LEU A 161 -10.33 -4.88 -12.65
C LEU A 161 -9.34 -4.14 -13.58
N VAL A 162 -9.70 -2.95 -14.03
CA VAL A 162 -8.86 -2.07 -14.83
C VAL A 162 -8.66 -0.75 -14.12
N GLN A 163 -7.42 -0.48 -13.69
CA GLN A 163 -7.02 0.83 -13.18
C GLN A 163 -6.69 1.77 -14.32
N VAL A 164 -7.27 2.97 -14.30
CA VAL A 164 -6.84 4.13 -15.13
C VAL A 164 -6.21 5.14 -14.17
N ALA A 165 -4.92 5.38 -14.30
CA ALA A 165 -4.20 6.34 -13.45
C ALA A 165 -4.15 7.71 -14.14
N LEU A 166 -4.30 8.78 -13.31
CA LEU A 166 -4.15 10.16 -13.80
C LEU A 166 -2.67 10.54 -13.90
N GLU A 167 -1.87 10.20 -12.89
CA GLU A 167 -0.42 10.40 -12.95
C GLU A 167 0.24 9.41 -13.91
N VAL A 168 1.16 9.93 -14.71
CA VAL A 168 1.98 9.15 -15.63
C VAL A 168 3.44 9.33 -15.23
N GLU A 169 4.11 8.24 -14.84
CA GLU A 169 5.52 8.26 -14.39
C GLU A 169 5.80 9.27 -13.25
N GLY A 170 4.83 9.47 -12.35
CA GLY A 170 4.95 10.40 -11.22
C GLY A 170 4.81 11.88 -11.58
N ALA A 171 4.30 12.19 -12.78
CA ALA A 171 4.07 13.54 -13.26
C ALA A 171 2.62 13.77 -13.71
N GLU A 172 2.20 15.02 -13.76
CA GLU A 172 0.91 15.39 -14.37
C GLU A 172 0.86 14.99 -15.85
N PRO A 173 -0.28 14.48 -16.35
CA PRO A 173 -0.41 14.04 -17.73
C PRO A 173 -0.29 15.21 -18.72
N THR A 174 0.30 14.95 -19.86
CA THR A 174 0.22 15.87 -21.00
C THR A 174 -1.22 15.99 -21.50
N PRO A 175 -1.59 17.05 -22.27
CA PRO A 175 -2.95 17.18 -22.83
C PRO A 175 -3.42 15.98 -23.66
N VAL A 176 -2.51 15.30 -24.35
CA VAL A 176 -2.82 14.10 -25.14
C VAL A 176 -3.14 12.94 -24.21
N GLN A 177 -2.28 12.67 -23.21
CA GLN A 177 -2.50 11.62 -22.19
C GLN A 177 -3.79 11.87 -21.41
N LEU A 178 -4.06 13.13 -21.03
CA LEU A 178 -5.31 13.48 -20.34
C LEU A 178 -6.53 13.13 -21.20
N SER A 179 -6.50 13.39 -22.51
CA SER A 179 -7.61 13.01 -23.40
C SER A 179 -7.80 11.49 -23.44
N GLU A 180 -6.73 10.72 -23.51
CA GLU A 180 -6.78 9.25 -23.49
C GLU A 180 -7.33 8.73 -22.15
N ILE A 181 -6.92 9.32 -21.02
CA ILE A 181 -7.43 9.01 -19.67
C ILE A 181 -8.93 9.29 -19.59
N VAL A 182 -9.38 10.46 -20.09
CA VAL A 182 -10.80 10.85 -20.11
C VAL A 182 -11.62 9.85 -20.94
N GLU A 183 -11.13 9.44 -22.11
CA GLU A 183 -11.83 8.46 -22.96
C GLU A 183 -11.91 7.10 -22.27
N ALA A 184 -10.81 6.62 -21.68
CA ALA A 184 -10.78 5.36 -20.92
C ALA A 184 -11.71 5.39 -19.72
N ALA A 185 -11.71 6.49 -18.96
CA ALA A 185 -12.60 6.68 -17.81
C ALA A 185 -14.07 6.70 -18.20
N ARG A 186 -14.42 7.37 -19.30
CA ARG A 186 -15.82 7.42 -19.82
C ARG A 186 -16.30 6.05 -20.32
N ALA A 187 -15.41 5.24 -20.86
CA ALA A 187 -15.73 3.89 -21.29
C ALA A 187 -15.90 2.92 -20.09
N GLY A 188 -15.37 3.29 -18.94
CA GLY A 188 -15.44 2.50 -17.72
C GLY A 188 -16.81 2.53 -17.03
N SER A 189 -16.98 1.64 -16.06
CA SER A 189 -18.21 1.47 -15.28
C SER A 189 -18.23 2.32 -14.00
N SER A 190 -17.06 2.54 -13.36
CA SER A 190 -16.96 3.35 -12.14
C SER A 190 -17.14 4.84 -12.44
N ARG A 191 -17.72 5.55 -11.47
CA ARG A 191 -17.97 6.99 -11.54
C ARG A 191 -17.25 7.76 -10.43
N ILE A 192 -16.17 7.20 -9.94
CA ILE A 192 -15.33 7.80 -8.89
C ILE A 192 -13.92 8.09 -9.40
N VAL A 193 -13.27 9.04 -8.75
CA VAL A 193 -11.82 9.28 -8.86
C VAL A 193 -11.22 9.04 -7.46
N ILE A 194 -10.42 7.99 -7.33
CA ILE A 194 -9.75 7.68 -6.07
C ILE A 194 -8.59 8.64 -5.87
N VAL A 195 -8.58 9.31 -4.72
CA VAL A 195 -7.57 10.32 -4.34
C VAL A 195 -6.86 9.86 -3.08
N SER A 196 -5.55 9.66 -3.14
CA SER A 196 -4.76 9.32 -1.95
C SER A 196 -4.44 10.56 -1.12
N PRO A 197 -4.52 10.49 0.21
CA PRO A 197 -4.07 11.57 1.09
C PRO A 197 -2.60 11.96 0.81
N GLY A 198 -2.28 13.25 0.96
CA GLY A 198 -0.92 13.76 0.71
C GLY A 198 -0.63 14.15 -0.75
N PHE A 199 -1.47 13.74 -1.70
CA PHE A 199 -1.32 14.14 -3.10
C PHE A 199 -2.11 15.41 -3.44
N SER A 200 -1.64 16.15 -4.47
CA SER A 200 -2.35 17.34 -4.95
C SER A 200 -3.69 16.95 -5.57
N THR A 201 -4.79 17.54 -5.10
CA THR A 201 -6.14 17.21 -5.56
C THR A 201 -6.57 17.99 -6.81
N GLY A 202 -5.83 19.04 -7.22
CA GLY A 202 -6.27 19.95 -8.28
C GLY A 202 -6.54 19.27 -9.63
N ALA A 203 -5.67 18.35 -10.05
CA ALA A 203 -5.86 17.58 -11.28
C ALA A 203 -7.03 16.59 -11.16
N ALA A 204 -7.18 15.95 -9.98
CA ALA A 204 -8.29 15.04 -9.72
C ALA A 204 -9.64 15.79 -9.67
N GLU A 205 -9.68 16.97 -9.08
CA GLU A 205 -10.87 17.84 -9.05
C GLU A 205 -11.27 18.28 -10.47
N ALA A 206 -10.30 18.74 -11.28
CA ALA A 206 -10.54 19.13 -12.66
C ALA A 206 -11.08 17.96 -13.49
N LEU A 207 -10.49 16.78 -13.36
CA LEU A 207 -10.95 15.57 -14.03
C LEU A 207 -12.35 15.15 -13.54
N SER A 208 -12.60 15.23 -12.24
CA SER A 208 -13.90 14.92 -11.66
C SER A 208 -15.00 15.82 -12.21
N ILE A 209 -14.73 17.12 -12.36
CA ILE A 209 -15.66 18.08 -12.96
C ILE A 209 -15.92 17.74 -14.44
N GLU A 210 -14.87 17.47 -15.22
CA GLU A 210 -14.99 17.16 -16.64
C GLU A 210 -15.74 15.85 -16.90
N LEU A 211 -15.50 14.83 -16.08
CA LEU A 211 -16.14 13.53 -16.20
C LEU A 211 -17.53 13.48 -15.54
N GLY A 212 -17.81 14.39 -14.60
CA GLY A 212 -18.95 14.28 -13.72
C GLY A 212 -18.81 13.13 -12.69
N PHE A 213 -17.59 12.79 -12.31
CA PHE A 213 -17.27 11.76 -11.34
C PHE A 213 -17.07 12.37 -9.97
N GLU A 214 -17.22 11.56 -8.92
CA GLU A 214 -17.01 11.99 -7.55
C GLU A 214 -15.58 11.67 -7.08
N PRO A 215 -14.82 12.66 -6.56
CA PRO A 215 -13.53 12.37 -5.92
C PRO A 215 -13.77 11.69 -4.57
N ARG A 216 -13.17 10.53 -4.37
CA ARG A 216 -13.30 9.74 -3.14
C ARG A 216 -11.91 9.53 -2.52
N PRO A 217 -11.70 9.99 -1.28
CA PRO A 217 -10.45 9.75 -0.59
C PRO A 217 -10.30 8.26 -0.25
N HIS A 218 -9.08 7.74 -0.38
CA HIS A 218 -8.72 6.39 0.04
C HIS A 218 -7.26 6.37 0.49
N ASP A 219 -7.01 6.00 1.75
CA ASP A 219 -5.66 5.90 2.31
C ASP A 219 -5.09 4.49 2.12
N GLN A 220 -4.34 4.31 1.05
CA GLN A 220 -3.64 3.05 0.74
C GLN A 220 -2.57 2.65 1.77
N LEU A 221 -2.13 3.59 2.62
CA LEU A 221 -1.14 3.35 3.67
C LEU A 221 -1.78 3.11 5.04
N SER A 222 -3.10 2.97 5.10
CA SER A 222 -3.82 2.74 6.34
C SER A 222 -3.22 1.60 7.16
N ARG A 223 -3.12 1.82 8.48
CA ARG A 223 -2.74 0.79 9.45
C ARG A 223 -3.80 -0.30 9.57
N ASP A 224 -5.08 0.07 9.40
CA ASP A 224 -6.20 -0.87 9.24
C ASP A 224 -6.21 -1.40 7.80
N TRP A 225 -5.32 -2.35 7.51
CA TRP A 225 -5.22 -2.95 6.19
C TRP A 225 -6.51 -3.66 5.74
N PRO A 226 -7.23 -4.44 6.60
CA PRO A 226 -8.51 -5.04 6.21
C PRO A 226 -9.57 -4.00 5.85
N GLY A 227 -9.67 -2.92 6.63
CA GLY A 227 -10.56 -1.80 6.34
C GLY A 227 -10.22 -1.12 5.02
N CYS A 228 -8.94 -0.82 4.80
CA CYS A 228 -8.44 -0.23 3.55
C CYS A 228 -8.84 -1.06 2.31
N MET A 229 -8.62 -2.37 2.33
CA MET A 229 -8.93 -3.26 1.21
C MET A 229 -10.43 -3.34 0.93
N THR A 230 -11.24 -3.44 1.98
CA THR A 230 -12.71 -3.51 1.85
C THR A 230 -13.32 -2.18 1.44
N GLU A 231 -12.80 -1.05 1.92
CA GLU A 231 -13.21 0.29 1.50
C GLU A 231 -12.94 0.49 0.00
N LEU A 232 -11.73 0.14 -0.47
CA LEU A 232 -11.40 0.21 -1.89
C LEU A 232 -12.37 -0.59 -2.76
N ALA A 233 -12.68 -1.82 -2.34
CA ALA A 233 -13.63 -2.67 -3.05
C ALA A 233 -15.02 -2.03 -3.10
N SER A 234 -15.54 -1.53 -1.98
CA SER A 234 -16.86 -0.87 -1.90
C SER A 234 -16.92 0.39 -2.77
N LEU A 235 -15.87 1.22 -2.76
CA LEU A 235 -15.77 2.38 -3.64
C LEU A 235 -15.86 2.00 -5.12
N ILE A 236 -15.18 0.94 -5.53
CA ILE A 236 -15.17 0.47 -6.93
C ILE A 236 -16.52 -0.15 -7.32
N ALA A 237 -17.11 -0.94 -6.43
CA ALA A 237 -18.43 -1.56 -6.63
C ALA A 237 -19.59 -0.54 -6.61
N GLY A 238 -19.36 0.68 -6.09
CA GLY A 238 -20.38 1.69 -5.93
C GLY A 238 -21.34 1.39 -4.78
N GLU A 239 -20.88 0.65 -3.77
CA GLU A 239 -21.60 0.44 -2.52
C GLU A 239 -21.35 1.62 -1.58
N GLU A 240 -22.42 2.23 -1.02
CA GLU A 240 -22.37 3.29 -0.02
C GLU A 240 -22.18 2.75 1.41
#